data_ea7fa4c56b9e3cde33214637d1e79480
#
_entry.id   ea7fa4c56b9e3cde33214637d1e79480
#
_cell.length_a   1.000
_cell.length_b   1.000
_cell.length_c   1.000
_cell.angle_alpha   90.00
_cell.angle_beta   90.00
_cell.angle_gamma   90.00
#
_symmetry.space_group_name_H-M   'P 1'
#
loop_
_entity.id
_entity.type
_entity.pdbx_description
1 polymer ?
#
loop_
_entity_poly.entity_id
_entity_poly.type
_entity_poly.pdbx_seq_one_letter_code
_entity_poly.pdbx_strand_id
1 'polypeptide(L)'
;MRKKISLVVLSNSGASAKQFTISAIFLRVFIAGCLIAATALGYDYYRLKISAVTAIDTTFQLANQTDEIMRQREQIQEFAEEISTLKTKLVALNDFEKKIRIIANIESPEEQDNLFGIGGSIPEDLDTQIPLTQKHNSLLREMHEQVGQLHLATHNQDQNFDTLLKRLQEQQNLLASTPAVRPCPGWTTSSFGYRISPFTGRREFHKGFDIANRKGTPIVATADGMVAFAGPKGLLGNAVVVDHGHGMVTRYGHLEKVMIKRGTPVKRGDTIGLMGNTGRSTGPHVHYEVHLNGIPVNPNKYILN
;
A
#
# COMPACT_ATOMS: atom_id res chain seq x y z
N MET A 1 67.75 -77.28 -36.58
CA MET A 1 66.70 -78.32 -36.46
C MET A 1 65.36 -77.65 -36.16
N ARG A 2 64.32 -77.63 -37.04
CA ARG A 2 63.00 -77.09 -36.82
C ARG A 2 62.21 -78.08 -35.95
N LYS A 3 61.91 -77.75 -34.71
CA LYS A 3 61.08 -78.55 -33.77
C LYS A 3 59.68 -78.63 -34.39
N LYS A 4 59.23 -79.84 -34.75
CA LYS A 4 57.87 -80.17 -35.17
C LYS A 4 57.12 -80.76 -34.04
N ILE A 5 55.87 -80.35 -33.80
CA ILE A 5 54.96 -80.91 -32.85
C ILE A 5 53.94 -81.77 -33.62
N SER A 6 53.84 -83.04 -33.30
CA SER A 6 52.93 -83.96 -33.98
C SER A 6 51.73 -84.24 -33.01
N LEU A 7 50.60 -83.91 -33.53
CA LEU A 7 49.30 -84.18 -32.84
C LEU A 7 48.72 -85.45 -33.42
N VAL A 8 48.61 -86.47 -32.66
CA VAL A 8 48.00 -87.72 -33.03
C VAL A 8 46.58 -87.84 -32.49
N VAL A 9 45.61 -87.83 -33.40
CA VAL A 9 44.20 -87.99 -33.06
C VAL A 9 43.91 -89.49 -33.15
N LEU A 10 43.68 -90.11 -31.98
CA LEU A 10 43.29 -91.46 -31.88
C LEU A 10 41.76 -91.53 -31.95
N SER A 11 41.29 -92.28 -32.97
CA SER A 11 39.84 -92.57 -33.07
C SER A 11 39.52 -93.87 -32.25
N ASN A 12 38.47 -93.80 -31.38
CA ASN A 12 38.05 -94.91 -30.62
C ASN A 12 37.31 -96.02 -31.44
N SER A 13 37.19 -95.84 -32.74
CA SER A 13 36.44 -96.72 -33.65
C SER A 13 37.30 -97.56 -34.58
N GLY A 14 38.58 -97.92 -34.27
CA GLY A 14 39.43 -98.78 -35.04
C GLY A 14 39.97 -98.19 -36.39
N ALA A 15 39.73 -96.93 -36.70
CA ALA A 15 40.25 -96.22 -37.87
C ALA A 15 41.70 -95.77 -37.67
N SER A 16 42.50 -95.79 -38.72
CA SER A 16 43.92 -95.39 -38.68
C SER A 16 44.12 -94.05 -38.04
N ALA A 17 45.07 -93.92 -37.11
CA ALA A 17 45.43 -92.66 -36.42
C ALA A 17 45.92 -91.66 -37.51
N LYS A 18 45.26 -90.45 -37.51
CA LYS A 18 45.67 -89.37 -38.34
C LYS A 18 46.69 -88.45 -37.60
N GLN A 19 47.87 -88.43 -38.10
CA GLN A 19 48.97 -87.63 -37.55
C GLN A 19 49.06 -86.28 -38.31
N PHE A 20 48.85 -85.21 -37.60
CA PHE A 20 49.05 -83.88 -38.12
C PHE A 20 50.32 -83.27 -37.55
N THR A 21 51.29 -82.89 -38.41
CA THR A 21 52.55 -82.30 -37.99
C THR A 21 52.49 -80.81 -38.20
N ILE A 22 52.48 -80.00 -37.12
CA ILE A 22 52.46 -78.55 -37.20
C ILE A 22 53.84 -78.03 -36.77
N SER A 23 54.34 -77.01 -37.45
CA SER A 23 55.58 -76.35 -37.07
C SER A 23 55.35 -75.64 -35.71
N ALA A 24 56.27 -75.80 -34.77
CA ALA A 24 56.23 -75.18 -33.49
C ALA A 24 56.17 -73.62 -33.56
N ILE A 25 56.75 -73.08 -34.63
CA ILE A 25 56.68 -71.63 -34.90
C ILE A 25 55.26 -71.23 -35.32
N PHE A 26 54.58 -71.99 -36.15
CA PHE A 26 53.24 -71.77 -36.61
C PHE A 26 52.24 -71.78 -35.37
N LEU A 27 52.41 -72.76 -34.51
CA LEU A 27 51.55 -72.81 -33.25
C LEU A 27 51.75 -71.61 -32.33
N ARG A 28 53.00 -71.14 -32.20
CA ARG A 28 53.29 -69.93 -31.38
C ARG A 28 52.70 -68.68 -31.99
N VAL A 29 52.85 -68.53 -33.34
CA VAL A 29 52.22 -67.38 -34.00
C VAL A 29 50.70 -67.41 -33.92
N PHE A 30 50.10 -68.62 -34.08
CA PHE A 30 48.66 -68.77 -33.92
C PHE A 30 48.16 -68.43 -32.51
N ILE A 31 48.86 -68.93 -31.50
CA ILE A 31 48.51 -68.60 -30.06
C ILE A 31 48.70 -67.09 -29.82
N ALA A 32 49.79 -66.49 -30.29
CA ALA A 32 50.02 -65.06 -30.21
C ALA A 32 48.91 -64.24 -30.89
N GLY A 33 48.48 -64.65 -32.09
CA GLY A 33 47.37 -64.09 -32.82
C GLY A 33 46.04 -64.18 -32.08
N CYS A 34 45.77 -65.36 -31.50
CA CYS A 34 44.55 -65.54 -30.65
C CYS A 34 44.59 -64.66 -29.40
N LEU A 35 45.74 -64.51 -28.75
CA LEU A 35 45.89 -63.64 -27.60
C LEU A 35 45.68 -62.14 -27.97
N ILE A 36 46.25 -61.72 -29.08
CA ILE A 36 46.02 -60.36 -29.56
C ILE A 36 44.53 -60.11 -29.89
N ALA A 37 43.92 -61.07 -30.61
CA ALA A 37 42.50 -60.96 -30.91
C ALA A 37 41.61 -60.97 -29.61
N ALA A 38 41.92 -61.78 -28.63
CA ALA A 38 41.20 -61.80 -27.33
C ALA A 38 41.39 -60.49 -26.54
N THR A 39 42.62 -59.92 -26.56
CA THR A 39 42.87 -58.63 -25.92
C THR A 39 42.17 -57.45 -26.64
N ALA A 40 42.14 -57.46 -27.96
CA ALA A 40 41.43 -56.48 -28.77
C ALA A 40 39.92 -56.55 -28.52
N LEU A 41 39.31 -57.75 -28.53
CA LEU A 41 37.90 -57.96 -28.22
C LEU A 41 37.55 -57.57 -26.76
N GLY A 42 38.43 -57.88 -25.83
CA GLY A 42 38.30 -57.46 -24.42
C GLY A 42 38.32 -55.98 -24.25
N TYR A 43 39.24 -55.30 -24.97
CA TYR A 43 39.31 -53.82 -24.97
C TYR A 43 38.09 -53.15 -25.59
N ASP A 44 37.60 -53.66 -26.71
CA ASP A 44 36.41 -53.12 -27.37
C ASP A 44 35.15 -53.35 -26.49
N TYR A 45 35.03 -54.50 -25.87
CA TYR A 45 33.95 -54.78 -24.93
C TYR A 45 34.00 -53.82 -23.73
N TYR A 46 35.19 -53.63 -23.17
CA TYR A 46 35.37 -52.71 -22.05
C TYR A 46 35.05 -51.24 -22.44
N ARG A 47 35.49 -50.81 -23.60
CA ARG A 47 35.20 -49.49 -24.15
C ARG A 47 33.70 -49.28 -24.40
N LEU A 48 33.01 -50.27 -24.99
CA LEU A 48 31.56 -50.22 -25.18
C LEU A 48 30.79 -50.20 -23.85
N LYS A 49 31.26 -50.94 -22.87
CA LYS A 49 30.64 -50.97 -21.54
C LYS A 49 30.77 -49.58 -20.86
N ILE A 50 31.94 -48.93 -20.91
CA ILE A 50 32.14 -47.59 -20.35
C ILE A 50 31.28 -46.60 -21.10
N SER A 51 31.26 -46.59 -22.43
CA SER A 51 30.44 -45.68 -23.20
C SER A 51 28.94 -45.82 -22.95
N ALA A 52 28.47 -47.03 -22.73
CA ALA A 52 27.07 -47.30 -22.37
C ALA A 52 26.72 -46.72 -20.96
N VAL A 53 27.60 -46.93 -19.99
CA VAL A 53 27.39 -46.41 -18.62
C VAL A 53 27.42 -44.87 -18.62
N THR A 54 28.39 -44.26 -19.32
CA THR A 54 28.46 -42.76 -19.45
C THR A 54 27.24 -42.21 -20.18
N ALA A 55 26.76 -42.90 -21.23
CA ALA A 55 25.54 -42.48 -21.94
C ALA A 55 24.30 -42.51 -21.05
N ILE A 56 24.16 -43.53 -20.22
CA ILE A 56 23.03 -43.62 -19.23
C ILE A 56 23.13 -42.49 -18.19
N ASP A 57 24.32 -42.24 -17.66
CA ASP A 57 24.54 -41.18 -16.68
C ASP A 57 24.24 -39.79 -17.27
N THR A 58 24.70 -39.53 -18.51
CA THR A 58 24.40 -38.25 -19.17
C THR A 58 22.92 -38.08 -19.50
N THR A 59 22.21 -39.15 -19.89
CA THR A 59 20.76 -39.09 -20.12
C THR A 59 19.99 -38.82 -18.80
N PHE A 60 20.41 -39.41 -17.70
CA PHE A 60 19.83 -39.17 -16.39
C PHE A 60 20.09 -37.73 -15.91
N GLN A 61 21.29 -37.21 -16.08
CA GLN A 61 21.60 -35.80 -15.76
C GLN A 61 20.79 -34.84 -16.61
N LEU A 62 20.67 -35.11 -17.94
CA LEU A 62 19.83 -34.30 -18.84
C LEU A 62 18.35 -34.31 -18.40
N ALA A 63 17.80 -35.47 -18.01
CA ALA A 63 16.44 -35.58 -17.54
C ALA A 63 16.22 -34.74 -16.25
N ASN A 64 17.12 -34.85 -15.28
CA ASN A 64 17.06 -34.06 -14.05
C ASN A 64 17.19 -32.55 -14.31
N GLN A 65 18.06 -32.13 -15.23
CA GLN A 65 18.18 -30.71 -15.62
C GLN A 65 16.90 -30.21 -16.31
N THR A 66 16.28 -31.05 -17.14
CA THR A 66 15.01 -30.70 -17.80
C THR A 66 13.89 -30.50 -16.80
N ASP A 67 13.78 -31.41 -15.82
CA ASP A 67 12.79 -31.29 -14.74
C ASP A 67 13.01 -30.03 -13.89
N GLU A 68 14.24 -29.70 -13.57
CA GLU A 68 14.59 -28.48 -12.84
C GLU A 68 14.23 -27.21 -13.63
N ILE A 69 14.53 -27.17 -14.91
CA ILE A 69 14.16 -26.07 -15.81
C ILE A 69 12.62 -25.93 -15.89
N MET A 70 11.89 -27.02 -15.94
CA MET A 70 10.41 -26.98 -15.96
C MET A 70 9.86 -26.39 -14.67
N ARG A 71 10.38 -26.78 -13.51
CA ARG A 71 9.97 -26.20 -12.20
C ARG A 71 10.30 -24.72 -12.12
N GLN A 72 11.48 -24.31 -12.54
CA GLN A 72 11.87 -22.90 -12.55
C GLN A 72 10.97 -22.05 -13.46
N ARG A 73 10.55 -22.60 -14.61
CA ARG A 73 9.58 -21.93 -15.49
C ARG A 73 8.21 -21.76 -14.84
N GLU A 74 7.72 -22.78 -14.18
CA GLU A 74 6.45 -22.70 -13.45
C GLU A 74 6.50 -21.64 -12.37
N GLN A 75 7.58 -21.57 -11.59
CA GLN A 75 7.79 -20.51 -10.59
C GLN A 75 7.85 -19.10 -11.21
N ILE A 76 8.54 -18.94 -12.33
CA ILE A 76 8.61 -17.65 -13.02
C ILE A 76 7.23 -17.21 -13.52
N GLN A 77 6.43 -18.13 -14.02
CA GLN A 77 5.08 -17.83 -14.46
C GLN A 77 4.18 -17.42 -13.28
N GLU A 78 4.28 -18.13 -12.17
CA GLU A 78 3.57 -17.77 -10.93
C GLU A 78 3.94 -16.37 -10.45
N PHE A 79 5.23 -16.03 -10.43
CA PHE A 79 5.67 -14.66 -10.08
C PHE A 79 5.17 -13.58 -11.06
N ALA A 80 5.13 -13.89 -12.36
CA ALA A 80 4.58 -12.95 -13.34
C ALA A 80 3.08 -12.68 -13.11
N GLU A 81 2.31 -13.70 -12.76
CA GLU A 81 0.89 -13.58 -12.40
C GLU A 81 0.71 -12.78 -11.09
N GLU A 82 1.56 -13.00 -10.09
CA GLU A 82 1.56 -12.21 -8.86
C GLU A 82 1.85 -10.73 -9.12
N ILE A 83 2.86 -10.42 -9.93
CA ILE A 83 3.20 -9.04 -10.32
C ILE A 83 2.01 -8.38 -11.03
N SER A 84 1.35 -9.07 -11.96
CA SER A 84 0.16 -8.58 -12.65
C SER A 84 -1.00 -8.31 -11.70
N THR A 85 -1.20 -9.20 -10.73
CA THR A 85 -2.22 -9.04 -9.68
C THR A 85 -1.94 -7.84 -8.79
N LEU A 86 -0.69 -7.64 -8.36
CA LEU A 86 -0.28 -6.50 -7.55
C LEU A 86 -0.46 -5.18 -8.32
N LYS A 87 -0.12 -5.16 -9.60
CA LYS A 87 -0.34 -4.01 -10.49
C LYS A 87 -1.82 -3.64 -10.57
N THR A 88 -2.70 -4.62 -10.75
CA THR A 88 -4.15 -4.42 -10.78
C THR A 88 -4.68 -3.88 -9.46
N LYS A 89 -4.20 -4.41 -8.33
CA LYS A 89 -4.58 -3.91 -7.00
C LYS A 89 -4.12 -2.47 -6.77
N LEU A 90 -2.92 -2.11 -7.25
CA LEU A 90 -2.41 -0.75 -7.11
C LEU A 90 -3.22 0.26 -7.95
N VAL A 91 -3.64 -0.12 -9.17
CA VAL A 91 -4.55 0.69 -10.00
C VAL A 91 -5.88 0.89 -9.27
N ALA A 92 -6.48 -0.17 -8.73
CA ALA A 92 -7.73 -0.07 -7.97
C ALA A 92 -7.59 0.83 -6.73
N LEU A 93 -6.43 0.80 -6.06
CA LEU A 93 -6.13 1.64 -4.90
C LEU A 93 -6.00 3.12 -5.29
N ASN A 94 -5.37 3.41 -6.42
CA ASN A 94 -5.30 4.77 -6.98
C ASN A 94 -6.69 5.31 -7.34
N ASP A 95 -7.54 4.50 -7.96
CA ASP A 95 -8.92 4.88 -8.26
C ASP A 95 -9.75 5.11 -7.00
N PHE A 96 -9.50 4.33 -5.95
CA PHE A 96 -10.13 4.52 -4.65
C PHE A 96 -9.69 5.85 -4.00
N GLU A 97 -8.40 6.17 -4.02
CA GLU A 97 -7.87 7.45 -3.56
C GLU A 97 -8.51 8.63 -4.31
N LYS A 98 -8.57 8.57 -5.65
CA LYS A 98 -9.22 9.60 -6.48
C LYS A 98 -10.69 9.82 -6.07
N LYS A 99 -11.44 8.74 -5.82
CA LYS A 99 -12.82 8.83 -5.34
C LYS A 99 -12.91 9.52 -3.97
N ILE A 100 -12.02 9.21 -3.03
CA ILE A 100 -12.00 9.88 -1.72
C ILE A 100 -11.73 11.37 -1.91
N ARG A 101 -10.76 11.76 -2.75
CA ARG A 101 -10.46 13.17 -3.03
C ARG A 101 -11.66 13.91 -3.60
N ILE A 102 -12.38 13.31 -4.54
CA ILE A 102 -13.61 13.88 -5.11
C ILE A 102 -14.69 14.06 -4.04
N ILE A 103 -14.96 13.03 -3.22
CA ILE A 103 -15.98 13.09 -2.16
C ILE A 103 -15.63 14.15 -1.10
N ALA A 104 -14.36 14.25 -0.74
CA ALA A 104 -13.86 15.21 0.23
C ALA A 104 -13.62 16.61 -0.36
N ASN A 105 -13.84 16.82 -1.66
CA ASN A 105 -13.53 18.07 -2.37
C ASN A 105 -12.08 18.54 -2.15
N ILE A 106 -11.13 17.60 -2.22
CA ILE A 106 -9.69 17.82 -2.11
C ILE A 106 -9.11 17.81 -3.51
N GLU A 107 -8.36 18.84 -3.87
CA GLU A 107 -7.67 18.93 -5.15
C GLU A 107 -6.72 17.76 -5.34
N SER A 108 -6.78 17.13 -6.53
CA SER A 108 -5.81 16.10 -6.92
C SER A 108 -4.47 16.77 -7.22
N PRO A 109 -3.33 16.12 -6.90
CA PRO A 109 -2.04 16.58 -7.40
C PRO A 109 -2.09 16.61 -8.93
N GLU A 110 -1.65 17.69 -9.53
CA GLU A 110 -1.51 17.76 -10.98
C GLU A 110 -0.54 16.66 -11.44
N GLU A 111 -0.93 15.91 -12.50
CA GLU A 111 -0.08 14.99 -13.25
C GLU A 111 0.39 13.68 -12.58
N GLN A 112 -0.53 12.79 -12.21
CA GLN A 112 -0.17 11.37 -12.01
C GLN A 112 -1.09 10.38 -12.75
N ASP A 113 -1.64 10.78 -13.90
CA ASP A 113 -2.56 9.91 -14.65
C ASP A 113 -1.88 8.71 -15.34
N ASN A 114 -0.55 8.62 -15.35
CA ASN A 114 0.20 7.57 -16.06
C ASN A 114 1.15 6.81 -15.14
N LEU A 115 0.67 6.30 -14.00
CA LEU A 115 1.50 5.45 -13.13
C LEU A 115 1.96 4.16 -13.82
N PHE A 116 1.20 3.67 -14.79
CA PHE A 116 1.57 2.54 -15.63
C PHE A 116 1.21 2.86 -17.07
N GLY A 117 2.21 2.96 -17.94
CA GLY A 117 1.96 2.84 -19.38
C GLY A 117 1.15 1.56 -19.61
N ILE A 118 -0.06 1.69 -20.14
CA ILE A 118 -0.89 0.56 -20.54
C ILE A 118 -0.20 -0.11 -21.72
N GLY A 119 0.61 -1.15 -21.45
CA GLY A 119 1.34 -1.87 -22.47
C GLY A 119 2.42 -2.77 -21.88
N GLY A 120 2.01 -3.75 -21.09
CA GLY A 120 2.83 -4.95 -20.85
C GLY A 120 2.18 -6.05 -21.66
N SER A 121 2.89 -6.60 -22.65
CA SER A 121 2.48 -7.84 -23.32
C SER A 121 2.31 -8.91 -22.25
N ILE A 122 1.15 -9.53 -22.23
CA ILE A 122 0.94 -10.81 -21.55
C ILE A 122 1.95 -11.76 -22.17
N PRO A 123 2.74 -12.55 -21.42
CA PRO A 123 3.62 -13.54 -21.99
C PRO A 123 2.79 -14.71 -22.59
N GLU A 124 2.02 -14.44 -23.64
CA GLU A 124 1.26 -15.47 -24.35
C GLU A 124 2.13 -16.35 -25.24
N ASP A 125 3.39 -15.98 -25.48
CA ASP A 125 4.28 -16.71 -26.38
C ASP A 125 5.47 -17.33 -25.64
N LEU A 126 5.23 -18.31 -24.81
CA LEU A 126 6.22 -19.34 -24.53
C LEU A 126 6.25 -20.34 -25.68
N ASP A 127 6.58 -19.86 -26.89
CA ASP A 127 6.89 -20.72 -28.04
C ASP A 127 8.04 -21.67 -27.67
N THR A 128 7.74 -22.94 -27.65
CA THR A 128 8.64 -24.03 -27.23
C THR A 128 9.86 -24.21 -28.18
N GLN A 129 9.92 -23.48 -29.30
CA GLN A 129 10.95 -23.61 -30.31
C GLN A 129 12.14 -22.63 -30.20
N ILE A 130 12.09 -21.64 -29.29
CA ILE A 130 13.16 -20.65 -29.10
C ILE A 130 14.15 -21.14 -28.03
N PRO A 131 15.49 -20.98 -28.24
CA PRO A 131 16.49 -21.39 -27.27
C PRO A 131 16.23 -20.78 -25.88
N LEU A 132 16.13 -21.65 -24.89
CA LEU A 132 15.75 -21.35 -23.49
C LEU A 132 16.54 -20.21 -22.85
N THR A 133 17.82 -20.08 -23.19
CA THR A 133 18.74 -19.11 -22.59
C THR A 133 18.44 -17.65 -22.96
N GLN A 134 17.99 -17.38 -24.19
CA GLN A 134 17.71 -16.01 -24.63
C GLN A 134 16.36 -15.50 -24.12
N LYS A 135 15.32 -16.33 -24.15
CA LYS A 135 14.00 -15.96 -23.65
C LYS A 135 13.96 -15.84 -22.11
N HIS A 136 14.66 -16.71 -21.42
CA HIS A 136 14.72 -16.66 -19.95
C HIS A 136 15.34 -15.36 -19.45
N ASN A 137 16.45 -14.93 -20.05
CA ASN A 137 17.10 -13.67 -19.66
C ASN A 137 16.26 -12.41 -20.00
N SER A 138 15.51 -12.44 -21.11
CA SER A 138 14.62 -11.32 -21.46
C SER A 138 13.43 -11.24 -20.52
N LEU A 139 12.82 -12.36 -20.17
CA LEU A 139 11.69 -12.43 -19.23
C LEU A 139 12.11 -11.98 -17.83
N LEU A 140 13.24 -12.45 -17.32
CA LEU A 140 13.77 -12.00 -16.04
C LEU A 140 14.05 -10.50 -16.01
N ARG A 141 14.58 -9.94 -17.13
CA ARG A 141 14.82 -8.50 -17.24
C ARG A 141 13.51 -7.72 -17.20
N GLU A 142 12.52 -8.16 -17.97
CA GLU A 142 11.18 -7.55 -17.98
C GLU A 142 10.52 -7.60 -16.60
N MET A 143 10.58 -8.74 -15.91
CA MET A 143 10.07 -8.85 -14.54
C MET A 143 10.79 -7.92 -13.58
N HIS A 144 12.11 -7.79 -13.66
CA HIS A 144 12.85 -6.83 -12.81
C HIS A 144 12.44 -5.38 -13.08
N GLU A 145 12.21 -5.04 -14.34
CA GLU A 145 11.74 -3.70 -14.72
C GLU A 145 10.32 -3.45 -14.18
N GLN A 146 9.41 -4.42 -14.33
CA GLN A 146 8.05 -4.33 -13.79
C GLN A 146 8.03 -4.23 -12.26
N VAL A 147 8.87 -4.99 -11.55
CA VAL A 147 9.03 -4.88 -10.09
C VAL A 147 9.57 -3.51 -9.72
N GLY A 148 10.55 -2.97 -10.46
CA GLY A 148 11.07 -1.62 -10.25
C GLY A 148 9.99 -0.54 -10.42
N GLN A 149 9.17 -0.65 -11.47
CA GLN A 149 8.03 0.25 -11.71
C GLN A 149 6.98 0.13 -10.60
N LEU A 150 6.66 -1.10 -10.17
CA LEU A 150 5.71 -1.37 -9.09
C LEU A 150 6.20 -0.78 -7.77
N HIS A 151 7.50 -0.91 -7.46
CA HIS A 151 8.09 -0.33 -6.26
C HIS A 151 7.99 1.20 -6.26
N LEU A 152 8.33 1.85 -7.39
CA LEU A 152 8.20 3.30 -7.53
C LEU A 152 6.75 3.76 -7.40
N ALA A 153 5.83 3.06 -8.07
CA ALA A 153 4.41 3.36 -8.01
C ALA A 153 3.83 3.19 -6.59
N THR A 154 4.24 2.15 -5.87
CA THR A 154 3.84 1.93 -4.47
C THR A 154 4.36 3.05 -3.56
N HIS A 155 5.61 3.46 -3.75
CA HIS A 155 6.18 4.57 -2.98
C HIS A 155 5.45 5.90 -3.22
N ASN A 156 5.12 6.20 -4.47
CA ASN A 156 4.33 7.39 -4.83
C ASN A 156 2.92 7.32 -4.22
N GLN A 157 2.28 6.15 -4.26
CA GLN A 157 0.96 5.93 -3.67
C GLN A 157 0.97 6.14 -2.16
N ASP A 158 2.01 5.69 -1.47
CA ASP A 158 2.20 5.89 -0.03
C ASP A 158 2.29 7.39 0.31
N GLN A 159 3.10 8.15 -0.43
CA GLN A 159 3.18 9.61 -0.29
C GLN A 159 1.85 10.31 -0.55
N ASN A 160 1.09 9.85 -1.53
CA ASN A 160 -0.23 10.39 -1.84
C ASN A 160 -1.22 10.16 -0.72
N PHE A 161 -1.22 8.97 -0.11
CA PHE A 161 -2.05 8.67 1.07
C PHE A 161 -1.68 9.51 2.28
N ASP A 162 -0.40 9.71 2.56
CA ASP A 162 0.06 10.59 3.64
C ASP A 162 -0.44 12.02 3.43
N THR A 163 -0.36 12.51 2.20
CA THR A 163 -0.85 13.84 1.83
C THR A 163 -2.37 13.93 1.97
N LEU A 164 -3.09 12.93 1.49
CA LEU A 164 -4.55 12.84 1.60
C LEU A 164 -4.99 12.80 3.07
N LEU A 165 -4.33 11.98 3.89
CA LEU A 165 -4.62 11.88 5.33
C LEU A 165 -4.45 13.23 6.02
N LYS A 166 -3.36 13.94 5.76
CA LYS A 166 -3.13 15.30 6.30
C LYS A 166 -4.24 16.27 5.90
N ARG A 167 -4.64 16.28 4.63
CA ARG A 167 -5.72 17.12 4.13
C ARG A 167 -7.07 16.80 4.78
N LEU A 168 -7.39 15.53 4.92
CA LEU A 168 -8.61 15.09 5.60
C LEU A 168 -8.62 15.51 7.08
N GLN A 169 -7.50 15.38 7.77
CA GLN A 169 -7.35 15.83 9.15
C GLN A 169 -7.49 17.36 9.28
N GLU A 170 -6.86 18.13 8.39
CA GLU A 170 -7.00 19.60 8.34
C GLU A 170 -8.47 20.00 8.14
N GLN A 171 -9.16 19.35 7.20
CA GLN A 171 -10.57 19.61 6.92
C GLN A 171 -11.47 19.23 8.11
N GLN A 172 -11.22 18.08 8.74
CA GLN A 172 -11.92 17.66 9.95
C GLN A 172 -11.71 18.66 11.09
N ASN A 173 -10.48 19.13 11.30
CA ASN A 173 -10.17 20.14 12.32
C ASN A 173 -10.86 21.47 12.02
N LEU A 174 -10.89 21.92 10.77
CA LEU A 174 -11.57 23.13 10.35
C LEU A 174 -13.09 23.01 10.61
N LEU A 175 -13.71 21.89 10.26
CA LEU A 175 -15.13 21.64 10.51
C LEU A 175 -15.45 21.56 12.02
N ALA A 176 -14.59 20.93 12.81
CA ALA A 176 -14.74 20.87 14.25
C ALA A 176 -14.61 22.26 14.91
N SER A 177 -13.72 23.10 14.37
CA SER A 177 -13.43 24.46 14.84
C SER A 177 -14.44 25.49 14.35
N THR A 178 -15.27 25.17 13.36
CA THR A 178 -16.27 26.09 12.82
C THR A 178 -17.54 26.09 13.67
N PRO A 179 -17.99 27.24 14.22
CA PRO A 179 -19.23 27.32 15.00
C PRO A 179 -20.42 26.93 14.14
N ALA A 180 -21.07 25.79 14.44
CA ALA A 180 -22.13 25.25 13.59
C ALA A 180 -23.47 25.05 14.31
N VAL A 181 -23.51 25.19 15.61
CA VAL A 181 -24.71 24.99 16.41
C VAL A 181 -25.12 26.26 17.15
N ARG A 182 -26.39 26.39 17.51
CA ARG A 182 -26.87 27.47 18.36
C ARG A 182 -26.29 27.30 19.78
N PRO A 183 -25.86 28.41 20.45
CA PRO A 183 -25.32 28.35 21.81
C PRO A 183 -26.36 27.96 22.85
N CYS A 184 -27.65 28.11 22.57
CA CYS A 184 -28.75 27.67 23.40
C CYS A 184 -30.07 27.64 22.62
N PRO A 185 -31.12 26.94 23.12
CA PRO A 185 -32.48 27.12 22.64
C PRO A 185 -33.04 28.49 23.06
N GLY A 186 -33.97 29.06 22.27
CA GLY A 186 -34.60 30.33 22.60
C GLY A 186 -35.00 31.17 21.39
N TRP A 187 -35.50 32.37 21.67
CA TRP A 187 -35.93 33.32 20.64
C TRP A 187 -34.82 34.31 20.29
N THR A 188 -34.64 34.60 19.06
CA THR A 188 -33.76 35.68 18.59
C THR A 188 -34.41 37.03 18.98
N THR A 189 -33.81 37.75 19.88
CA THR A 189 -34.30 39.09 20.29
C THR A 189 -33.56 40.22 19.60
N SER A 190 -32.34 40.00 19.12
CA SER A 190 -31.60 40.98 18.33
C SER A 190 -30.60 40.33 17.42
N SER A 191 -30.60 40.77 16.18
CA SER A 191 -29.66 40.28 15.12
C SER A 191 -28.40 41.11 15.10
N PHE A 192 -27.38 40.53 14.45
CA PHE A 192 -26.14 41.22 14.11
C PHE A 192 -26.37 42.41 13.15
N GLY A 193 -25.67 43.49 13.38
CA GLY A 193 -25.68 44.64 12.48
C GLY A 193 -26.18 45.92 13.17
N TYR A 194 -26.51 46.96 12.38
CA TYR A 194 -26.96 48.25 12.90
C TYR A 194 -28.39 48.15 13.47
N ARG A 195 -28.56 48.59 14.71
CA ARG A 195 -29.87 48.71 15.40
C ARG A 195 -29.96 49.96 16.22
N ILE A 196 -31.16 50.31 16.70
CA ILE A 196 -31.33 51.30 17.72
C ILE A 196 -30.98 50.66 19.07
N SER A 197 -30.06 51.26 19.80
CA SER A 197 -29.63 50.82 21.12
C SER A 197 -30.79 50.93 22.13
N PRO A 198 -31.17 49.86 22.88
CA PRO A 198 -32.20 49.93 23.90
C PRO A 198 -31.79 50.75 25.14
N PHE A 199 -30.49 51.12 25.22
CA PHE A 199 -29.96 51.89 26.34
C PHE A 199 -29.81 53.38 26.05
N THR A 200 -29.47 53.71 24.81
CA THR A 200 -29.15 55.10 24.43
C THR A 200 -30.11 55.69 23.42
N GLY A 201 -30.98 54.90 22.82
CA GLY A 201 -31.87 55.33 21.73
C GLY A 201 -31.14 55.71 20.42
N ARG A 202 -29.80 55.57 20.34
CA ARG A 202 -28.99 55.91 19.18
C ARG A 202 -28.69 54.72 18.33
N ARG A 203 -28.37 54.93 17.08
CA ARG A 203 -27.92 53.90 16.16
C ARG A 203 -26.57 53.32 16.63
N GLU A 204 -26.50 52.04 16.88
CA GLU A 204 -25.35 51.30 17.39
C GLU A 204 -25.15 50.02 16.57
N PHE A 205 -23.91 49.61 16.33
CA PHE A 205 -23.59 48.36 15.64
C PHE A 205 -23.55 47.24 16.66
N HIS A 206 -24.43 46.27 16.51
CA HIS A 206 -24.50 45.07 17.33
C HIS A 206 -23.55 43.99 16.78
N LYS A 207 -22.47 43.72 17.51
CA LYS A 207 -21.42 42.78 17.12
C LYS A 207 -21.78 41.33 17.25
N GLY A 208 -22.95 41.03 17.78
CA GLY A 208 -23.40 39.70 18.12
C GLY A 208 -24.83 39.41 17.72
N PHE A 209 -25.32 38.37 18.30
CA PHE A 209 -26.65 37.83 18.09
C PHE A 209 -27.23 37.47 19.48
N ASP A 210 -28.39 38.04 19.83
CA ASP A 210 -28.97 37.89 21.15
C ASP A 210 -30.07 36.82 21.13
N ILE A 211 -29.95 35.81 22.00
CA ILE A 211 -30.93 34.73 22.17
C ILE A 211 -31.47 34.78 23.60
N ALA A 212 -32.77 35.03 23.73
CA ALA A 212 -33.45 35.07 25.03
C ALA A 212 -34.08 33.70 25.39
N ASN A 213 -33.95 33.35 26.63
CA ASN A 213 -34.64 32.23 27.27
C ASN A 213 -34.68 32.46 28.78
N ARG A 214 -35.17 31.46 29.54
CA ARG A 214 -35.21 31.52 31.00
C ARG A 214 -33.79 31.62 31.57
N LYS A 215 -33.67 32.41 32.67
CA LYS A 215 -32.45 32.45 33.45
C LYS A 215 -32.06 31.03 33.90
N GLY A 216 -30.78 30.68 33.80
CA GLY A 216 -30.30 29.32 34.09
C GLY A 216 -30.31 28.34 32.90
N THR A 217 -30.82 28.76 31.74
CA THR A 217 -30.70 27.91 30.50
C THR A 217 -29.24 27.60 30.22
N PRO A 218 -28.86 26.33 29.96
CA PRO A 218 -27.51 25.98 29.62
C PRO A 218 -27.03 26.66 28.30
N ILE A 219 -25.81 27.18 28.34
CA ILE A 219 -25.11 27.75 27.17
C ILE A 219 -24.00 26.79 26.80
N VAL A 220 -23.96 26.41 25.53
CA VAL A 220 -23.00 25.43 25.02
C VAL A 220 -21.96 26.06 24.09
N ALA A 221 -20.79 25.47 24.03
CA ALA A 221 -19.76 25.80 23.05
C ALA A 221 -20.25 25.44 21.64
N THR A 222 -20.13 26.35 20.69
CA THR A 222 -20.67 26.19 19.33
C THR A 222 -19.74 25.46 18.40
N ALA A 223 -18.47 25.25 18.81
CA ALA A 223 -17.42 24.50 18.12
C ALA A 223 -16.43 23.96 19.15
N ASP A 224 -15.55 23.05 18.67
CA ASP A 224 -14.40 22.59 19.45
C ASP A 224 -13.40 23.74 19.64
N GLY A 225 -12.71 23.80 20.78
CA GLY A 225 -11.72 24.85 21.02
C GLY A 225 -11.13 24.86 22.42
N MET A 226 -10.43 25.95 22.73
CA MET A 226 -9.80 26.23 24.00
C MET A 226 -10.42 27.47 24.64
N VAL A 227 -10.77 27.44 25.90
CA VAL A 227 -11.28 28.60 26.62
C VAL A 227 -10.18 29.62 26.81
N ALA A 228 -10.26 30.72 26.05
CA ALA A 228 -9.29 31.81 26.09
C ALA A 228 -9.54 32.77 27.27
N PHE A 229 -10.85 32.90 27.73
CA PHE A 229 -11.24 33.72 28.84
C PHE A 229 -12.53 33.19 29.51
N ALA A 230 -12.63 33.31 30.84
CA ALA A 230 -13.80 32.91 31.60
C ALA A 230 -13.90 33.78 32.87
N GLY A 231 -14.95 34.61 32.96
CA GLY A 231 -15.16 35.52 34.11
C GLY A 231 -15.82 36.85 33.75
N PRO A 232 -15.77 37.85 34.64
CA PRO A 232 -16.34 39.19 34.41
C PRO A 232 -15.57 39.95 33.30
N LYS A 233 -16.32 40.51 32.31
CA LYS A 233 -15.73 41.20 31.15
C LYS A 233 -16.52 42.44 30.74
N GLY A 234 -16.41 43.51 31.54
CA GLY A 234 -17.00 44.82 31.23
C GLY A 234 -18.49 44.75 30.90
N LEU A 235 -18.91 45.33 29.77
CA LEU A 235 -20.31 45.37 29.35
C LEU A 235 -20.94 43.97 29.10
N LEU A 236 -20.14 42.98 28.80
CA LEU A 236 -20.60 41.59 28.60
C LEU A 236 -21.01 40.91 29.91
N GLY A 237 -20.70 41.52 31.06
CA GLY A 237 -20.94 40.86 32.36
C GLY A 237 -20.06 39.62 32.52
N ASN A 238 -20.59 38.54 33.09
CA ASN A 238 -19.88 37.25 33.07
C ASN A 238 -19.85 36.70 31.65
N ALA A 239 -18.68 36.40 31.18
CA ALA A 239 -18.48 35.98 29.79
C ALA A 239 -17.50 34.82 29.68
N VAL A 240 -17.69 34.04 28.65
CA VAL A 240 -16.74 33.03 28.15
C VAL A 240 -16.30 33.43 26.77
N VAL A 241 -15.01 33.24 26.48
CA VAL A 241 -14.42 33.38 25.14
C VAL A 241 -13.73 32.07 24.82
N VAL A 242 -14.08 31.48 23.69
CA VAL A 242 -13.48 30.25 23.18
C VAL A 242 -12.73 30.56 21.92
N ASP A 243 -11.46 30.16 21.88
CA ASP A 243 -10.61 30.16 20.68
C ASP A 243 -10.71 28.78 20.03
N HIS A 244 -11.18 28.76 18.80
CA HIS A 244 -11.39 27.53 18.04
C HIS A 244 -10.23 27.19 17.09
N GLY A 245 -9.21 28.07 17.04
CA GLY A 245 -8.18 27.99 16.00
C GLY A 245 -8.69 28.59 14.68
N HIS A 246 -7.86 28.51 13.65
CA HIS A 246 -8.15 29.03 12.28
C HIS A 246 -8.68 30.48 12.27
N GLY A 247 -8.29 31.31 13.26
CA GLY A 247 -8.77 32.68 13.43
C GLY A 247 -10.21 32.79 13.93
N MET A 248 -10.88 31.69 14.27
CA MET A 248 -12.27 31.67 14.77
C MET A 248 -12.28 31.78 16.27
N VAL A 249 -13.04 32.77 16.79
CA VAL A 249 -13.26 33.01 18.23
C VAL A 249 -14.72 33.27 18.46
N THR A 250 -15.30 32.62 19.47
CA THR A 250 -16.66 32.90 19.92
C THR A 250 -16.67 33.53 21.29
N ARG A 251 -17.68 34.38 21.55
CA ARG A 251 -17.89 35.06 22.82
C ARG A 251 -19.33 34.86 23.27
N TYR A 252 -19.49 34.58 24.56
CA TYR A 252 -20.79 34.32 25.23
C TYR A 252 -20.88 35.27 26.40
N GLY A 253 -21.79 36.25 26.33
CA GLY A 253 -21.96 37.26 27.35
C GLY A 253 -23.25 37.11 28.18
N HIS A 254 -23.38 37.95 29.22
CA HIS A 254 -24.51 38.08 30.13
C HIS A 254 -24.83 36.81 30.94
N LEU A 255 -23.81 35.94 31.15
CA LEU A 255 -23.98 34.68 31.87
C LEU A 255 -24.29 34.92 33.36
N GLU A 256 -25.16 34.10 33.94
CA GLU A 256 -25.38 34.03 35.37
C GLU A 256 -24.20 33.38 36.07
N LYS A 257 -23.76 32.24 35.49
CA LYS A 257 -22.68 31.42 36.03
C LYS A 257 -21.78 30.92 34.89
N VAL A 258 -20.48 31.08 35.06
CA VAL A 258 -19.47 30.47 34.23
C VAL A 258 -19.14 29.11 34.85
N MET A 259 -19.17 28.04 34.03
CA MET A 259 -18.99 26.66 34.50
C MET A 259 -17.62 26.08 34.18
N ILE A 260 -16.81 26.82 33.45
CA ILE A 260 -15.49 26.40 32.96
C ILE A 260 -14.42 27.42 33.32
N LYS A 261 -13.14 27.05 33.18
CA LYS A 261 -11.99 27.92 33.48
C LYS A 261 -11.21 28.20 32.20
N ARG A 262 -10.43 29.29 32.21
CA ARG A 262 -9.47 29.57 31.17
C ARG A 262 -8.47 28.40 30.98
N GLY A 263 -8.17 28.01 29.77
CA GLY A 263 -7.28 26.91 29.43
C GLY A 263 -7.96 25.53 29.39
N THR A 264 -9.29 25.46 29.64
CA THR A 264 -10.05 24.20 29.51
C THR A 264 -10.35 23.93 28.04
N PRO A 265 -10.02 22.74 27.49
CA PRO A 265 -10.49 22.31 26.16
C PRO A 265 -11.99 22.03 26.22
N VAL A 266 -12.71 22.44 25.19
CA VAL A 266 -14.16 22.22 25.07
C VAL A 266 -14.49 21.59 23.71
N LYS A 267 -15.49 20.75 23.70
CA LYS A 267 -16.10 20.19 22.49
C LYS A 267 -17.36 20.94 22.13
N ARG A 268 -17.74 20.94 20.87
CA ARG A 268 -19.04 21.42 20.40
C ARG A 268 -20.15 20.74 21.19
N GLY A 269 -21.04 21.54 21.82
CA GLY A 269 -22.13 21.04 22.68
C GLY A 269 -21.81 20.98 24.17
N ASP A 270 -20.55 21.15 24.58
CA ASP A 270 -20.21 21.20 26.01
C ASP A 270 -20.81 22.41 26.70
N THR A 271 -21.40 22.22 27.86
CA THR A 271 -21.96 23.32 28.64
C THR A 271 -20.85 24.17 29.25
N ILE A 272 -20.81 25.45 28.88
CA ILE A 272 -19.79 26.41 29.28
C ILE A 272 -20.28 27.42 30.33
N GLY A 273 -21.59 27.57 30.47
CA GLY A 273 -22.21 28.48 31.44
C GLY A 273 -23.72 28.40 31.46
N LEU A 274 -24.33 29.21 32.29
CA LEU A 274 -25.77 29.33 32.42
C LEU A 274 -26.20 30.74 32.02
N MET A 275 -27.32 30.87 31.28
CA MET A 275 -27.90 32.13 30.84
C MET A 275 -28.24 33.01 32.04
N GLY A 276 -27.90 34.29 31.96
CA GLY A 276 -28.18 35.27 33.01
C GLY A 276 -28.65 36.61 32.45
N ASN A 277 -28.41 37.64 33.26
CA ASN A 277 -28.74 39.03 32.98
C ASN A 277 -27.64 39.94 33.55
N THR A 278 -26.36 39.51 33.46
CA THR A 278 -25.24 40.25 34.04
C THR A 278 -24.67 41.26 33.06
N GLY A 279 -24.00 42.32 33.54
CA GLY A 279 -23.46 43.38 32.69
C GLY A 279 -24.53 44.29 32.10
N ARG A 280 -24.33 44.80 30.88
CA ARG A 280 -25.27 45.71 30.19
C ARG A 280 -26.33 44.89 29.45
N SER A 281 -27.36 44.45 30.16
CA SER A 281 -28.44 43.60 29.66
C SER A 281 -29.81 44.12 30.12
N THR A 282 -30.84 43.98 29.29
CA THR A 282 -32.24 44.41 29.58
C THR A 282 -33.12 43.26 30.11
N GLY A 283 -32.65 42.03 30.02
CA GLY A 283 -33.37 40.82 30.44
C GLY A 283 -32.55 39.56 30.21
N PRO A 284 -33.01 38.38 30.67
CA PRO A 284 -32.25 37.15 30.53
C PRO A 284 -32.05 36.77 29.05
N HIS A 285 -30.80 36.80 28.58
CA HIS A 285 -30.38 36.36 27.23
C HIS A 285 -28.89 36.02 27.20
N VAL A 286 -28.45 35.33 26.20
CA VAL A 286 -27.04 35.21 25.84
C VAL A 286 -26.73 36.17 24.68
N HIS A 287 -25.71 36.99 24.85
CA HIS A 287 -25.10 37.73 23.76
C HIS A 287 -24.01 36.88 23.17
N TYR A 288 -24.17 36.51 21.90
CA TYR A 288 -23.26 35.57 21.19
C TYR A 288 -22.59 36.26 20.03
N GLU A 289 -21.27 36.28 20.05
CA GLU A 289 -20.45 36.83 18.92
C GLU A 289 -19.61 35.73 18.27
N VAL A 290 -19.45 35.79 16.95
CA VAL A 290 -18.47 35.06 16.18
C VAL A 290 -17.50 36.07 15.60
N HIS A 291 -16.21 35.81 15.79
CA HIS A 291 -15.14 36.61 15.23
C HIS A 291 -14.29 35.75 14.30
N LEU A 292 -13.96 36.27 13.12
CA LEU A 292 -13.00 35.69 12.19
C LEU A 292 -11.82 36.67 12.04
N ASN A 293 -10.62 36.22 12.39
CA ASN A 293 -9.41 37.05 12.40
C ASN A 293 -9.58 38.37 13.15
N GLY A 294 -10.27 38.30 14.32
CA GLY A 294 -10.55 39.46 15.18
C GLY A 294 -11.71 40.35 14.74
N ILE A 295 -12.28 40.14 13.56
CA ILE A 295 -13.41 40.93 13.01
C ILE A 295 -14.73 40.22 13.38
N PRO A 296 -15.71 40.89 14.00
CA PRO A 296 -17.02 40.32 14.27
C PRO A 296 -17.76 40.06 12.96
N VAL A 297 -18.28 38.84 12.80
CA VAL A 297 -19.04 38.37 11.63
C VAL A 297 -20.44 37.95 12.06
N ASN A 298 -21.38 37.93 11.12
CA ASN A 298 -22.77 37.57 11.41
C ASN A 298 -22.88 36.08 11.83
N PRO A 299 -23.23 35.78 13.10
CA PRO A 299 -23.29 34.42 13.62
C PRO A 299 -24.32 33.53 12.92
N ASN A 300 -25.39 34.10 12.35
CA ASN A 300 -26.42 33.35 11.64
C ASN A 300 -25.89 32.67 10.36
N LYS A 301 -24.76 33.11 9.81
CA LYS A 301 -24.13 32.46 8.65
C LYS A 301 -23.46 31.13 9.01
N TYR A 302 -23.23 30.88 10.28
CA TYR A 302 -22.52 29.72 10.78
C TYR A 302 -23.46 28.67 11.41
N ILE A 303 -24.63 29.12 11.91
CA ILE A 303 -25.61 28.24 12.56
C ILE A 303 -26.36 27.45 11.49
N LEU A 304 -26.22 26.11 11.52
CA LEU A 304 -26.78 25.20 10.52
C LEU A 304 -28.14 24.61 10.92
N ASN A 305 -28.64 24.88 12.15
CA ASN A 305 -29.90 24.33 12.70
C ASN A 305 -30.83 25.43 13.26
#